data_fd185999c501a87db777f906a5dda2a6
#
_entry.id   fd185999c501a87db777f906a5dda2a6
#
_cell.length_a   1.000
_cell.length_b   1.000
_cell.length_c   1.000
_cell.angle_alpha   90.00
_cell.angle_beta   90.00
_cell.angle_gamma   90.00
#
_symmetry.space_group_name_H-M   'P 1'
#
loop_
_entity.id
_entity.type
_entity.pdbx_description
1 polymer ?
#
loop_
_entity_poly.entity_id
_entity_poly.type
_entity_poly.pdbx_seq_one_letter_code
_entity_poly.pdbx_strand_id
1 'polypeptide(L)'
;TAKSAITWLKQRGRKQESIIDLDYRPSFWPNVEAARAAAQEAISMCTIAIGNIAECQVALGISDPQEAATELLKRGVRIAIVKMGGDGVLLATENERIVIAPRPIKLVCGLGAGDAFGGALVHGLLSRWGLQEIGEFANAAGAYLASELMCSDAMPTIEILNNFIGTGGKRL
;
A
#
# COMPACT_ATOMS: atom_id res chain seq x y z
N THR A 1 -7.35 -0.86 -19.10
CA THR A 1 -7.23 0.41 -18.40
C THR A 1 -8.23 0.51 -17.25
N ALA A 2 -8.39 1.69 -16.60
CA ALA A 2 -9.28 1.89 -15.44
C ALA A 2 -10.71 1.38 -15.69
N LYS A 3 -11.30 1.70 -16.84
CA LYS A 3 -12.68 1.23 -17.20
C LYS A 3 -12.79 -0.30 -17.22
N SER A 4 -11.81 -1.00 -17.78
CA SER A 4 -11.81 -2.47 -17.83
C SER A 4 -11.65 -3.08 -16.44
N ALA A 5 -10.77 -2.52 -15.60
CA ALA A 5 -10.59 -2.95 -14.23
C ALA A 5 -11.87 -2.75 -13.40
N ILE A 6 -12.52 -1.58 -13.52
CA ILE A 6 -13.79 -1.29 -12.86
C ILE A 6 -14.90 -2.25 -13.31
N THR A 7 -15.01 -2.53 -14.62
CA THR A 7 -15.98 -3.51 -15.14
C THR A 7 -15.74 -4.89 -14.54
N TRP A 8 -14.49 -5.34 -14.49
CA TRP A 8 -14.13 -6.62 -13.90
C TRP A 8 -14.44 -6.68 -12.40
N LEU A 9 -14.13 -5.62 -11.64
CA LEU A 9 -14.44 -5.54 -10.22
C LEU A 9 -15.96 -5.60 -9.96
N LYS A 10 -16.78 -4.92 -10.79
CA LYS A 10 -18.24 -4.99 -10.71
C LYS A 10 -18.78 -6.41 -10.91
N GLN A 11 -18.23 -7.15 -11.87
CA GLN A 11 -18.64 -8.54 -12.14
C GLN A 11 -18.22 -9.48 -11.02
N ARG A 12 -17.04 -9.27 -10.44
CA ARG A 12 -16.48 -10.11 -9.38
C ARG A 12 -17.16 -9.91 -8.03
N GLY A 13 -17.54 -8.67 -7.73
CA GLY A 13 -18.04 -8.29 -6.39
C GLY A 13 -16.97 -8.44 -5.30
N ARG A 14 -17.37 -8.24 -4.03
CA ARG A 14 -16.47 -8.30 -2.85
C ARG A 14 -16.33 -9.71 -2.25
N LYS A 15 -16.64 -10.75 -2.96
CA LYS A 15 -16.60 -12.15 -2.46
C LYS A 15 -15.17 -12.67 -2.27
N GLN A 16 -14.21 -12.07 -2.91
CA GLN A 16 -12.79 -12.44 -2.85
C GLN A 16 -11.95 -11.21 -2.56
N GLU A 17 -10.74 -11.40 -2.03
CA GLU A 17 -9.82 -10.31 -1.79
C GLU A 17 -9.51 -9.57 -3.09
N SER A 18 -9.57 -8.27 -3.00
CA SER A 18 -9.20 -7.35 -4.06
C SER A 18 -8.48 -6.16 -3.45
N ILE A 19 -7.31 -5.85 -3.98
CA ILE A 19 -6.44 -4.80 -3.49
C ILE A 19 -6.42 -3.68 -4.52
N ILE A 20 -6.60 -2.45 -4.08
CA ILE A 20 -6.31 -1.26 -4.86
C ILE A 20 -5.09 -0.56 -4.28
N ASP A 21 -4.06 -0.33 -5.10
CA ASP A 21 -3.05 0.71 -4.85
C ASP A 21 -3.53 1.98 -5.54
N LEU A 22 -3.61 3.08 -4.77
CA LEU A 22 -4.12 4.34 -5.27
C LEU A 22 -3.21 4.96 -6.33
N ASP A 23 -1.90 4.75 -6.23
CA ASP A 23 -0.85 5.07 -7.21
C ASP A 23 -1.17 6.22 -8.18
N TYR A 24 -1.43 7.40 -7.63
CA TYR A 24 -1.79 8.56 -8.43
C TYR A 24 -0.61 9.08 -9.27
N ARG A 25 -0.79 9.10 -10.58
CA ARG A 25 0.17 9.65 -11.55
C ARG A 25 -0.51 10.78 -12.34
N PRO A 26 -0.19 12.04 -12.08
CA PRO A 26 -0.87 13.19 -12.72
C PRO A 26 -0.93 13.10 -14.24
N SER A 27 0.14 12.61 -14.89
CA SER A 27 0.24 12.49 -16.34
C SER A 27 -0.74 11.50 -16.98
N PHE A 28 -1.37 10.63 -16.20
CA PHE A 28 -2.31 9.61 -16.71
C PHE A 28 -3.77 10.06 -16.62
N TRP A 29 -4.03 11.24 -16.05
CA TRP A 29 -5.38 11.74 -15.81
C TRP A 29 -5.56 13.11 -16.45
N PRO A 30 -6.76 13.41 -17.00
CA PRO A 30 -7.06 14.73 -17.55
C PRO A 30 -7.07 15.83 -16.47
N ASN A 31 -7.46 15.49 -15.25
CA ASN A 31 -7.46 16.33 -14.06
C ASN A 31 -7.60 15.49 -12.78
N VAL A 32 -7.47 16.13 -11.62
CA VAL A 32 -7.55 15.48 -10.30
C VAL A 32 -8.95 14.94 -10.02
N GLU A 33 -9.99 15.63 -10.48
CA GLU A 33 -11.39 15.24 -10.27
C GLU A 33 -11.71 13.92 -10.97
N ALA A 34 -11.20 13.72 -12.19
CA ALA A 34 -11.34 12.45 -12.91
C ALA A 34 -10.61 11.30 -12.21
N ALA A 35 -9.40 11.56 -11.70
CA ALA A 35 -8.64 10.59 -10.92
C ALA A 35 -9.37 10.23 -9.62
N ARG A 36 -9.87 11.24 -8.90
CA ARG A 36 -10.64 11.06 -7.67
C ARG A 36 -11.89 10.22 -7.89
N ALA A 37 -12.68 10.55 -8.91
CA ALA A 37 -13.90 9.80 -9.21
C ALA A 37 -13.62 8.32 -9.50
N ALA A 38 -12.58 8.03 -10.31
CA ALA A 38 -12.19 6.67 -10.63
C ALA A 38 -11.66 5.91 -9.40
N ALA A 39 -10.82 6.56 -8.57
CA ALA A 39 -10.31 5.98 -7.33
C ALA A 39 -11.46 5.65 -6.36
N GLN A 40 -12.41 6.57 -6.16
CA GLN A 40 -13.56 6.35 -5.27
C GLN A 40 -14.46 5.21 -5.77
N GLU A 41 -14.70 5.12 -7.08
CA GLU A 41 -15.44 4.01 -7.67
C GLU A 41 -14.71 2.68 -7.44
N ALA A 42 -13.40 2.60 -7.66
CA ALA A 42 -12.62 1.39 -7.42
C ALA A 42 -12.55 1.00 -5.93
N ILE A 43 -12.32 1.97 -5.02
CA ILE A 43 -12.34 1.75 -3.57
C ILE A 43 -13.65 1.10 -3.13
N SER A 44 -14.80 1.56 -3.66
CA SER A 44 -16.11 1.02 -3.30
C SER A 44 -16.29 -0.47 -3.64
N MET A 45 -15.42 -1.03 -4.45
CA MET A 45 -15.46 -2.43 -4.92
C MET A 45 -14.33 -3.30 -4.40
N CYS A 46 -13.31 -2.70 -3.79
CA CYS A 46 -12.15 -3.42 -3.25
C CYS A 46 -12.32 -3.73 -1.76
N THR A 47 -11.59 -4.74 -1.29
CA THR A 47 -11.58 -5.15 0.12
C THR A 47 -10.37 -4.57 0.87
N ILE A 48 -9.32 -4.19 0.16
CA ILE A 48 -8.09 -3.63 0.71
C ILE A 48 -7.70 -2.41 -0.13
N ALA A 49 -7.33 -1.32 0.52
CA ALA A 49 -6.82 -0.12 -0.14
C ALA A 49 -5.46 0.29 0.44
N ILE A 50 -4.53 0.61 -0.45
CA ILE A 50 -3.18 1.08 -0.13
C ILE A 50 -3.00 2.45 -0.78
N GLY A 51 -2.43 3.39 -0.05
CA GLY A 51 -2.04 4.68 -0.61
C GLY A 51 -1.03 5.38 0.28
N ASN A 52 -0.30 6.35 -0.25
CA ASN A 52 0.42 7.31 0.56
C ASN A 52 -0.48 8.52 0.90
N ILE A 53 0.01 9.42 1.75
CA ILE A 53 -0.76 10.61 2.18
C ILE A 53 -1.22 11.45 0.98
N ALA A 54 -0.35 11.67 -0.02
CA ALA A 54 -0.70 12.47 -1.20
C ALA A 54 -1.76 11.78 -2.07
N GLU A 55 -1.68 10.47 -2.21
CA GLU A 55 -2.66 9.66 -2.91
C GLU A 55 -4.00 9.64 -2.19
N CYS A 56 -4.01 9.56 -0.86
CA CYS A 56 -5.21 9.70 -0.04
C CYS A 56 -5.84 11.09 -0.20
N GLN A 57 -5.02 12.16 -0.22
CA GLN A 57 -5.51 13.50 -0.49
C GLN A 57 -6.17 13.62 -1.87
N VAL A 58 -5.62 12.99 -2.89
CA VAL A 58 -6.24 12.98 -4.23
C VAL A 58 -7.55 12.19 -4.22
N ALA A 59 -7.54 10.95 -3.70
CA ALA A 59 -8.68 10.05 -3.75
C ALA A 59 -9.84 10.48 -2.83
N LEU A 60 -9.52 10.96 -1.63
CA LEU A 60 -10.49 11.20 -0.55
C LEU A 60 -10.66 12.68 -0.19
N GLY A 61 -9.71 13.53 -0.53
CA GLY A 61 -9.62 14.90 -0.04
C GLY A 61 -9.07 15.02 1.38
N ILE A 62 -8.44 13.97 1.90
CA ILE A 62 -8.00 13.83 3.29
C ILE A 62 -6.49 13.56 3.32
N SER A 63 -5.74 14.34 4.10
CA SER A 63 -4.29 14.20 4.29
C SER A 63 -3.89 13.67 5.66
N ASP A 64 -4.80 13.67 6.65
CA ASP A 64 -4.55 13.02 7.93
C ASP A 64 -4.65 11.49 7.76
N PRO A 65 -3.61 10.72 8.14
CA PRO A 65 -3.60 9.27 7.92
C PRO A 65 -4.71 8.53 8.66
N GLN A 66 -5.07 8.97 9.88
CA GLN A 66 -6.09 8.33 10.68
C GLN A 66 -7.50 8.60 10.13
N GLU A 67 -7.74 9.82 9.66
CA GLU A 67 -8.99 10.19 9.00
C GLU A 67 -9.11 9.49 7.64
N ALA A 68 -8.03 9.42 6.85
CA ALA A 68 -8.01 8.72 5.58
C ALA A 68 -8.31 7.22 5.74
N ALA A 69 -7.68 6.56 6.72
CA ALA A 69 -7.97 5.18 7.04
C ALA A 69 -9.43 4.98 7.48
N THR A 70 -9.96 5.89 8.31
CA THR A 70 -11.38 5.87 8.73
C THR A 70 -12.32 5.97 7.53
N GLU A 71 -12.04 6.89 6.61
CA GLU A 71 -12.87 7.09 5.42
C GLU A 71 -12.82 5.89 4.46
N LEU A 72 -11.64 5.27 4.28
CA LEU A 72 -11.49 4.03 3.51
C LEU A 72 -12.36 2.90 4.10
N LEU A 73 -12.30 2.71 5.43
CA LEU A 73 -13.11 1.69 6.12
C LEU A 73 -14.61 1.97 5.96
N LYS A 74 -15.07 3.22 6.10
CA LYS A 74 -16.46 3.62 5.87
C LYS A 74 -16.94 3.30 4.45
N ARG A 75 -16.05 3.34 3.45
CA ARG A 75 -16.35 2.96 2.06
C ARG A 75 -16.39 1.44 1.85
N GLY A 76 -16.20 0.67 2.90
CA GLY A 76 -16.34 -0.80 2.91
C GLY A 76 -15.04 -1.55 2.64
N VAL A 77 -13.89 -0.89 2.66
CA VAL A 77 -12.59 -1.53 2.73
C VAL A 77 -12.45 -2.23 4.08
N ARG A 78 -11.89 -3.44 4.11
CA ARG A 78 -11.65 -4.19 5.36
C ARG A 78 -10.29 -3.89 5.98
N ILE A 79 -9.29 -3.61 5.12
CA ILE A 79 -7.95 -3.22 5.54
C ILE A 79 -7.58 -1.95 4.78
N ALA A 80 -7.42 -0.86 5.51
CA ALA A 80 -6.92 0.40 4.99
C ALA A 80 -5.43 0.54 5.36
N ILE A 81 -4.59 0.88 4.38
CA ILE A 81 -3.15 1.02 4.57
C ILE A 81 -2.73 2.39 4.07
N VAL A 82 -2.18 3.21 4.96
CA VAL A 82 -1.69 4.55 4.64
C VAL A 82 -0.19 4.61 4.88
N LYS A 83 0.57 4.76 3.78
CA LYS A 83 2.03 4.92 3.79
C LYS A 83 2.37 6.37 4.15
N MET A 84 3.15 6.57 5.22
CA MET A 84 3.48 7.89 5.77
C MET A 84 4.96 8.27 5.55
N GLY A 85 5.64 7.57 4.65
CA GLY A 85 7.06 7.82 4.35
C GLY A 85 7.96 7.60 5.57
N GLY A 86 8.66 8.67 6.00
CA GLY A 86 9.55 8.63 7.17
C GLY A 86 8.85 8.39 8.51
N ASP A 87 7.52 8.48 8.56
CA ASP A 87 6.71 8.22 9.76
C ASP A 87 6.16 6.79 9.81
N GLY A 88 6.50 5.96 8.81
CA GLY A 88 6.13 4.55 8.77
C GLY A 88 4.84 4.28 8.01
N VAL A 89 4.05 3.31 8.48
CA VAL A 89 2.83 2.86 7.81
C VAL A 89 1.72 2.62 8.83
N LEU A 90 0.54 3.19 8.59
CA LEU A 90 -0.67 2.89 9.32
C LEU A 90 -1.44 1.76 8.62
N LEU A 91 -1.74 0.69 9.36
CA LEU A 91 -2.70 -0.34 8.97
C LEU A 91 -3.92 -0.24 9.88
N ALA A 92 -5.10 -0.24 9.28
CA ALA A 92 -6.35 -0.12 10.02
C ALA A 92 -7.39 -1.14 9.53
N THR A 93 -8.10 -1.73 10.47
CA THR A 93 -9.32 -2.52 10.27
C THR A 93 -10.45 -1.90 11.09
N GLU A 94 -11.62 -2.49 11.06
CA GLU A 94 -12.73 -2.08 11.94
C GLU A 94 -12.36 -2.18 13.44
N ASN A 95 -11.55 -3.18 13.80
CA ASN A 95 -11.30 -3.56 15.20
C ASN A 95 -9.94 -3.07 15.73
N GLU A 96 -8.97 -2.76 14.87
CA GLU A 96 -7.63 -2.42 15.31
C GLU A 96 -6.95 -1.41 14.38
N ARG A 97 -5.99 -0.68 14.93
CA ARG A 97 -5.09 0.24 14.22
C ARG A 97 -3.68 0.01 14.69
N ILE A 98 -2.77 -0.19 13.73
CA ILE A 98 -1.37 -0.49 13.99
C ILE A 98 -0.53 0.50 13.21
N VAL A 99 0.41 1.14 13.87
CA VAL A 99 1.43 1.97 13.22
C VAL A 99 2.74 1.19 13.23
N ILE A 100 3.21 0.85 12.05
CA ILE A 100 4.52 0.24 11.86
C ILE A 100 5.56 1.36 11.75
N ALA A 101 6.53 1.35 12.63
CA ALA A 101 7.62 2.31 12.61
C ALA A 101 8.43 2.24 11.30
N PRO A 102 8.95 3.36 10.81
CA PRO A 102 9.79 3.38 9.63
C PRO A 102 11.09 2.60 9.88
N ARG A 103 11.62 1.97 8.83
CA ARG A 103 12.95 1.37 8.91
C ARG A 103 14.02 2.39 8.53
N PRO A 104 15.06 2.57 9.35
CA PRO A 104 16.14 3.49 9.03
C PRO A 104 16.94 2.95 7.84
N ILE A 105 16.86 3.66 6.72
CA ILE A 105 17.60 3.34 5.49
C ILE A 105 18.24 4.61 4.94
N LYS A 106 19.26 4.43 4.09
CA LYS A 106 19.70 5.48 3.18
C LYS A 106 18.84 5.39 1.92
N LEU A 107 17.97 6.38 1.71
CA LEU A 107 17.15 6.46 0.51
C LEU A 107 18.04 6.65 -0.73
N VAL A 108 17.90 5.76 -1.71
CA VAL A 108 18.60 5.79 -3.00
C VAL A 108 17.60 6.05 -4.12
N CYS A 109 16.54 5.22 -4.22
CA CYS A 109 15.49 5.38 -5.22
C CYS A 109 14.15 4.88 -4.66
N GLY A 110 13.13 5.74 -4.66
CA GLY A 110 11.78 5.35 -4.18
C GLY A 110 10.93 4.61 -5.21
N LEU A 111 11.41 4.48 -6.47
CA LEU A 111 10.66 3.84 -7.54
C LEU A 111 10.50 2.34 -7.25
N GLY A 112 9.26 1.84 -7.33
CA GLY A 112 8.95 0.43 -7.06
C GLY A 112 8.80 0.06 -5.57
N ALA A 113 9.14 0.96 -4.64
CA ALA A 113 8.98 0.68 -3.20
C ALA A 113 7.52 0.34 -2.83
N GLY A 114 6.55 0.98 -3.48
CA GLY A 114 5.13 0.65 -3.35
C GLY A 114 4.81 -0.76 -3.85
N ASP A 115 5.38 -1.14 -5.00
CA ASP A 115 5.18 -2.47 -5.59
C ASP A 115 5.79 -3.57 -4.71
N ALA A 116 6.99 -3.34 -4.16
CA ALA A 116 7.62 -4.26 -3.20
C ALA A 116 6.76 -4.41 -1.93
N PHE A 117 6.26 -3.30 -1.38
CA PHE A 117 5.33 -3.31 -0.26
C PHE A 117 4.08 -4.11 -0.59
N GLY A 118 3.44 -3.85 -1.75
CA GLY A 118 2.23 -4.55 -2.19
C GLY A 118 2.46 -6.05 -2.37
N GLY A 119 3.56 -6.46 -2.98
CA GLY A 119 3.93 -7.86 -3.14
C GLY A 119 4.11 -8.59 -1.80
N ALA A 120 4.81 -7.96 -0.85
CA ALA A 120 5.00 -8.49 0.49
C ALA A 120 3.69 -8.54 1.30
N LEU A 121 2.81 -7.54 1.16
CA LEU A 121 1.47 -7.55 1.72
C LEU A 121 0.66 -8.75 1.23
N VAL A 122 0.64 -9.01 -0.08
CA VAL A 122 -0.06 -10.15 -0.68
C VAL A 122 0.49 -11.46 -0.13
N HIS A 123 1.82 -11.58 -0.01
CA HIS A 123 2.46 -12.77 0.57
C HIS A 123 1.97 -13.03 2.00
N GLY A 124 1.99 -12.02 2.87
CA GLY A 124 1.53 -12.15 4.25
C GLY A 124 0.03 -12.49 4.36
N LEU A 125 -0.81 -11.88 3.53
CA LEU A 125 -2.25 -12.19 3.47
C LEU A 125 -2.50 -13.65 3.06
N LEU A 126 -1.82 -14.14 2.04
CA LEU A 126 -1.92 -15.53 1.58
C LEU A 126 -1.37 -16.53 2.61
N SER A 127 -0.36 -16.13 3.37
CA SER A 127 0.21 -16.90 4.48
C SER A 127 -0.63 -16.81 5.76
N ARG A 128 -1.70 -16.01 5.78
CA ARG A 128 -2.60 -15.80 6.91
C ARG A 128 -1.90 -15.26 8.17
N TRP A 129 -0.90 -14.42 7.99
CA TRP A 129 -0.21 -13.77 9.08
C TRP A 129 -1.09 -12.73 9.78
N GLY A 130 -0.71 -12.36 11.00
CA GLY A 130 -1.35 -11.27 11.72
C GLY A 130 -1.05 -9.91 11.08
N LEU A 131 -1.91 -8.91 11.31
CA LEU A 131 -1.82 -7.60 10.68
C LEU A 131 -0.48 -6.91 10.99
N GLN A 132 0.02 -7.05 12.23
CA GLN A 132 1.32 -6.53 12.66
C GLN A 132 2.47 -7.12 11.81
N GLU A 133 2.52 -8.44 11.70
CA GLU A 133 3.54 -9.17 10.96
C GLU A 133 3.52 -8.82 9.47
N ILE A 134 2.32 -8.75 8.89
CA ILE A 134 2.12 -8.30 7.50
C ILE A 134 2.69 -6.89 7.31
N GLY A 135 2.34 -5.97 8.21
CA GLY A 135 2.80 -4.58 8.13
C GLY A 135 4.31 -4.45 8.24
N GLU A 136 4.93 -5.16 9.18
CA GLU A 136 6.39 -5.17 9.38
C GLU A 136 7.13 -5.71 8.16
N PHE A 137 6.65 -6.82 7.59
CA PHE A 137 7.25 -7.45 6.43
C PHE A 137 7.09 -6.60 5.16
N ALA A 138 5.90 -6.06 4.93
CA ALA A 138 5.63 -5.19 3.79
C ALA A 138 6.42 -3.87 3.87
N ASN A 139 6.49 -3.26 5.07
CA ASN A 139 7.29 -2.07 5.29
C ASN A 139 8.79 -2.32 5.07
N ALA A 140 9.28 -3.50 5.48
CA ALA A 140 10.66 -3.91 5.22
C ALA A 140 10.94 -4.05 3.71
N ALA A 141 10.02 -4.63 2.95
CA ALA A 141 10.16 -4.78 1.50
C ALA A 141 10.24 -3.43 0.78
N GLY A 142 9.34 -2.49 1.12
CA GLY A 142 9.38 -1.14 0.59
C GLY A 142 10.65 -0.39 0.95
N ALA A 143 11.10 -0.50 2.20
CA ALA A 143 12.33 0.12 2.68
C ALA A 143 13.58 -0.48 2.00
N TYR A 144 13.64 -1.81 1.89
CA TYR A 144 14.73 -2.49 1.18
C TYR A 144 14.86 -1.94 -0.25
N LEU A 145 13.76 -1.97 -1.02
CA LEU A 145 13.81 -1.52 -2.41
C LEU A 145 14.15 -0.03 -2.52
N ALA A 146 13.65 0.81 -1.61
CA ALA A 146 13.98 2.23 -1.58
C ALA A 146 15.49 2.51 -1.31
N SER A 147 16.23 1.54 -0.77
CA SER A 147 17.68 1.60 -0.59
C SER A 147 18.48 1.09 -1.79
N GLU A 148 17.79 0.60 -2.83
CA GLU A 148 18.38 0.10 -4.07
C GLU A 148 18.30 1.14 -5.19
N LEU A 149 19.23 1.04 -6.16
CA LEU A 149 19.19 1.87 -7.36
C LEU A 149 18.23 1.31 -8.42
N MET A 150 18.15 -0.03 -8.50
CA MET A 150 17.33 -0.75 -9.48
C MET A 150 15.92 -0.95 -8.94
N CYS A 151 14.92 -0.99 -9.82
CA CYS A 151 13.53 -1.23 -9.46
C CYS A 151 13.20 -2.74 -9.51
N SER A 152 12.81 -3.26 -10.69
CA SER A 152 12.39 -4.66 -10.85
C SER A 152 13.49 -5.67 -10.51
N ASP A 153 14.73 -5.38 -10.91
CA ASP A 153 15.87 -6.28 -10.74
C ASP A 153 16.34 -6.38 -9.29
N ALA A 154 15.94 -5.42 -8.45
CA ALA A 154 16.25 -5.38 -7.03
C ALA A 154 15.08 -5.84 -6.14
N MET A 155 13.98 -6.33 -6.72
CA MET A 155 12.86 -6.85 -5.93
C MET A 155 13.34 -7.96 -4.97
N PRO A 156 13.09 -7.81 -3.66
CA PRO A 156 13.65 -8.75 -2.70
C PRO A 156 12.92 -10.09 -2.73
N THR A 157 13.70 -11.16 -2.59
CA THR A 157 13.16 -12.48 -2.22
C THR A 157 12.81 -12.53 -0.73
N ILE A 158 12.06 -13.54 -0.32
CA ILE A 158 11.74 -13.79 1.11
C ILE A 158 13.04 -13.93 1.93
N GLU A 159 14.04 -14.62 1.40
CA GLU A 159 15.32 -14.81 2.07
C GLU A 159 16.06 -13.48 2.28
N ILE A 160 16.12 -12.64 1.25
CA ILE A 160 16.70 -11.28 1.33
C ILE A 160 15.97 -10.46 2.38
N LEU A 161 14.64 -10.49 2.40
CA LEU A 161 13.84 -9.74 3.38
C LEU A 161 14.07 -10.23 4.81
N ASN A 162 14.11 -11.54 5.03
CA ASN A 162 14.36 -12.10 6.35
C ASN A 162 15.75 -11.67 6.89
N ASN A 163 16.76 -11.69 6.03
CA ASN A 163 18.10 -11.20 6.38
C ASN A 163 18.08 -9.69 6.67
N PHE A 164 17.42 -8.88 5.84
CA PHE A 164 17.31 -7.44 6.03
C PHE A 164 16.57 -7.08 7.33
N ILE A 165 15.51 -7.82 7.67
CA ILE A 165 14.79 -7.66 8.94
C ILE A 165 15.69 -8.04 10.12
N GLY A 166 16.40 -9.17 10.05
CA GLY A 166 17.27 -9.68 11.11
C GLY A 166 18.46 -8.75 11.41
N THR A 167 18.95 -8.01 10.43
CA THR A 167 20.04 -7.03 10.60
C THR A 167 19.57 -5.63 11.03
N GLY A 168 18.27 -5.46 11.29
CA GLY A 168 17.69 -4.15 11.63
C GLY A 168 17.72 -3.14 10.48
N GLY A 169 17.79 -3.64 9.23
CA GLY A 169 17.86 -2.80 8.03
C GLY A 169 19.29 -2.41 7.63
N LYS A 170 20.31 -2.96 8.27
CA LYS A 170 21.70 -2.78 7.87
C LYS A 170 22.08 -3.84 6.82
N ARG A 171 22.71 -3.40 5.74
CA ARG A 171 23.39 -4.33 4.83
C ARG A 171 24.61 -4.93 5.51
N LEU A 172 24.79 -6.24 5.39
CA LEU A 172 26.05 -6.90 5.67
C LEU A 172 27.03 -6.61 4.55
#